data_0602a5bc08006f10e5c9ebf4027b5548
#
_entry.id   0602a5bc08006f10e5c9ebf4027b5548
#
_cell.length_a   1.000
_cell.length_b   1.000
_cell.length_c   1.000
_cell.angle_alpha   90.00
_cell.angle_beta   90.00
_cell.angle_gamma   90.00
#
_symmetry.space_group_name_H-M   'P 1'
#
loop_
_entity.id
_entity.type
_entity.pdbx_description
1 polymer ?
#
loop_
_entity_poly.entity_id
_entity_poly.type
_entity_poly.pdbx_seq_one_letter_code
_entity_poly.pdbx_strand_id
1 'polypeptide(L)'
;MGLHTLTPDYPGQPLRELLALPLPCGGRRHCGNCGVLLRGETSPVSPEEAEFLKKYSAPPNGFVWRLACFCECAGPMEVLLPDDAPVTANARGELPGYDGNQPGSIGLAIDIGTTTITLAAYRFPGREPAAVVSEMNRQSAFGADVISRIGGDHGALHACIHGQLRDMLAQTGIAPEDITRAVVTGNTAMLHFFAGLDPANMGRYPFTPQSLFGETISWDLLPCAETYLPPCITAFVGADITCGALAAGFVQAEGNVLLVDVGTNGEMLMRTGNSLRCCSVAAGPAFEGAEISSGLPALPGAVDKVWQENGQLRWHSLPGATVRGICGTGLISALRAFLALGTLDETGAIEAREDDPNLLWNDDGPALWLAGSDVTITQRDVRKLQLVKAAVAAGVVTMLEEAGLAPGEIERLWLAGGFGSYLDPQDAAAIGMIPQALASRAFAGGNLALRGAEMLLFSQKLRGDALRLAGETSEIPLASHKTFQAAFIDEMSFPE
;
A
#
# COMPACT_ATOMS: atom_id res chain seq x y z
N MET A 1 11.65 9.01 24.18
CA MET A 1 10.23 9.28 23.91
C MET A 1 10.00 10.77 23.99
N GLY A 2 9.65 11.39 22.87
CA GLY A 2 9.29 12.81 22.79
C GLY A 2 7.84 13.05 23.22
N LEU A 3 7.58 14.18 23.88
CA LEU A 3 6.24 14.63 24.21
C LEU A 3 5.69 15.46 23.03
N HIS A 4 4.59 15.03 22.47
CA HIS A 4 3.93 15.71 21.34
C HIS A 4 2.53 16.17 21.77
N THR A 5 2.15 17.37 21.36
CA THR A 5 0.78 17.88 21.55
C THR A 5 0.00 17.66 20.25
N LEU A 6 -1.11 16.96 20.36
CA LEU A 6 -2.04 16.70 19.25
C LEU A 6 -3.33 17.48 19.47
N THR A 7 -3.84 18.07 18.42
CA THR A 7 -5.15 18.73 18.43
C THR A 7 -6.00 18.07 17.35
N PRO A 8 -7.12 17.42 17.69
CA PRO A 8 -8.01 16.85 16.68
C PRO A 8 -8.67 17.97 15.86
N ASP A 9 -8.90 17.69 14.57
CA ASP A 9 -9.57 18.62 13.66
C ASP A 9 -11.07 18.73 13.97
N TYR A 10 -11.63 17.66 14.56
CA TYR A 10 -13.03 17.59 15.00
C TYR A 10 -13.17 16.66 16.22
N PRO A 11 -14.15 16.88 17.11
CA PRO A 11 -14.41 15.99 18.25
C PRO A 11 -14.80 14.59 17.76
N GLY A 12 -14.17 13.55 18.33
CA GLY A 12 -14.39 12.16 17.94
C GLY A 12 -13.46 11.66 16.83
N GLN A 13 -12.48 12.47 16.40
CA GLN A 13 -11.48 12.03 15.44
C GLN A 13 -10.71 10.81 15.98
N PRO A 14 -10.62 9.71 15.21
CA PRO A 14 -9.85 8.55 15.63
C PRO A 14 -8.37 8.89 15.85
N LEU A 15 -7.82 8.50 17.00
CA LEU A 15 -6.41 8.77 17.33
C LEU A 15 -5.44 8.23 16.30
N ARG A 16 -5.78 7.10 15.67
CA ARG A 16 -5.01 6.50 14.57
C ARG A 16 -4.84 7.41 13.34
N GLU A 17 -5.74 8.37 13.14
CA GLU A 17 -5.67 9.34 12.05
C GLU A 17 -4.74 10.51 12.36
N LEU A 18 -4.58 10.82 13.65
CA LEU A 18 -3.66 11.86 14.12
C LEU A 18 -2.23 11.36 14.28
N LEU A 19 -2.05 10.05 14.38
CA LEU A 19 -0.75 9.43 14.63
C LEU A 19 -0.33 8.58 13.42
N ALA A 20 0.79 8.91 12.82
CA ALA A 20 1.44 8.04 11.83
C ALA A 20 2.16 6.87 12.51
N LEU A 21 1.49 6.21 13.43
CA LEU A 21 2.03 5.01 14.04
C LEU A 21 1.78 3.81 13.13
N PRO A 22 2.72 2.88 13.05
CA PRO A 22 2.45 1.59 12.44
C PRO A 22 1.31 0.93 13.22
N LEU A 23 0.20 0.69 12.53
CA LEU A 23 -0.92 -0.07 13.07
C LEU A 23 -0.78 -1.53 12.61
N PRO A 24 -0.15 -2.42 13.39
CA PRO A 24 0.23 -3.76 12.92
C PRO A 24 -0.91 -4.59 12.36
N CYS A 25 -2.14 -4.28 12.76
CA CYS A 25 -3.34 -4.92 12.23
C CYS A 25 -4.16 -4.01 11.30
N GLY A 26 -3.58 -2.93 10.75
CA GLY A 26 -4.29 -1.97 9.93
C GLY A 26 -5.48 -1.29 10.63
N GLY A 27 -5.43 -1.14 11.96
CA GLY A 27 -6.51 -0.53 12.74
C GLY A 27 -7.74 -1.43 12.98
N ARG A 28 -7.65 -2.72 12.69
CA ARG A 28 -8.77 -3.69 12.80
C ARG A 28 -9.13 -4.10 14.23
N ARG A 29 -8.55 -3.48 15.25
CA ARG A 29 -8.89 -3.63 16.68
C ARG A 29 -8.68 -5.04 17.26
N HIS A 30 -7.78 -5.85 16.73
CA HIS A 30 -7.66 -7.25 17.16
C HIS A 30 -6.26 -7.67 17.64
N CYS A 31 -5.22 -6.86 17.44
CA CYS A 31 -3.85 -7.24 17.85
C CYS A 31 -3.41 -6.61 19.18
N GLY A 32 -4.01 -5.49 19.57
CA GLY A 32 -3.64 -4.74 20.75
C GLY A 32 -2.21 -4.15 20.73
N ASN A 33 -1.55 -4.04 19.56
CA ASN A 33 -0.14 -3.63 19.45
C ASN A 33 0.06 -2.16 19.03
N CYS A 34 -1.02 -1.37 18.98
CA CYS A 34 -0.97 0.06 18.70
C CYS A 34 -1.10 0.90 20.00
N GLY A 35 -0.49 0.44 21.10
CA GLY A 35 -0.52 1.11 22.37
C GLY A 35 0.27 2.43 22.34
N VAL A 36 -0.35 3.49 22.81
CA VAL A 36 0.25 4.81 23.00
C VAL A 36 0.00 5.30 24.41
N LEU A 37 0.98 6.01 24.95
CA LEU A 37 0.83 6.73 26.22
C LEU A 37 0.31 8.12 25.93
N LEU A 38 -0.84 8.47 26.48
CA LEU A 38 -1.43 9.78 26.27
C LEU A 38 -2.02 10.38 27.55
N ARG A 39 -2.18 11.70 27.51
CA ARG A 39 -2.86 12.50 28.55
C ARG A 39 -3.76 13.51 27.85
N GLY A 40 -5.06 13.48 28.11
CA GLY A 40 -6.05 14.35 27.51
C GLY A 40 -7.44 13.73 27.50
N GLU A 41 -8.39 14.39 26.83
CA GLU A 41 -9.77 13.93 26.73
C GLU A 41 -9.97 12.98 25.56
N THR A 42 -10.42 11.77 25.87
CA THR A 42 -10.62 10.70 24.87
C THR A 42 -11.92 9.95 25.13
N SER A 43 -12.36 9.16 24.14
CA SER A 43 -13.47 8.22 24.31
C SER A 43 -13.21 7.27 25.50
N PRO A 44 -14.25 6.75 26.17
CA PRO A 44 -14.09 5.76 27.23
C PRO A 44 -13.39 4.49 26.70
N VAL A 45 -12.61 3.84 27.57
CA VAL A 45 -11.97 2.54 27.26
C VAL A 45 -13.07 1.48 27.11
N SER A 46 -13.13 0.83 25.95
CA SER A 46 -14.07 -0.26 25.73
C SER A 46 -13.65 -1.54 26.47
N PRO A 47 -14.57 -2.47 26.77
CA PRO A 47 -14.23 -3.75 27.40
C PRO A 47 -13.19 -4.55 26.59
N GLU A 48 -13.26 -4.49 25.25
CA GLU A 48 -12.33 -5.14 24.35
C GLU A 48 -10.92 -4.48 24.43
N GLU A 49 -10.86 -3.15 24.43
CA GLU A 49 -9.61 -2.42 24.59
C GLU A 49 -8.97 -2.74 25.95
N ALA A 50 -9.76 -2.76 27.01
CA ALA A 50 -9.28 -3.03 28.38
C ALA A 50 -8.60 -4.42 28.48
N GLU A 51 -9.09 -5.41 27.75
CA GLU A 51 -8.47 -6.73 27.73
C GLU A 51 -7.07 -6.69 27.12
N PHE A 52 -6.92 -6.00 25.99
CA PHE A 52 -5.60 -5.80 25.36
C PHE A 52 -4.64 -4.95 26.23
N LEU A 53 -5.16 -4.00 26.98
CA LEU A 53 -4.33 -3.11 27.81
C LEU A 53 -3.68 -3.83 28.99
N LYS A 54 -4.16 -5.01 29.39
CA LYS A 54 -3.56 -5.81 30.49
C LYS A 54 -2.10 -6.18 30.27
N LYS A 55 -1.64 -6.22 29.03
CA LYS A 55 -0.25 -6.57 28.70
C LYS A 55 0.74 -5.41 28.86
N TYR A 56 0.24 -4.17 28.99
CA TYR A 56 1.07 -2.99 29.11
C TYR A 56 1.49 -2.74 30.57
N SER A 57 2.74 -2.31 30.77
CA SER A 57 3.25 -1.92 32.09
C SER A 57 2.51 -0.70 32.64
N ALA A 58 2.67 -0.45 33.96
CA ALA A 58 2.09 0.75 34.59
C ALA A 58 2.57 2.02 33.88
N PRO A 59 1.64 2.93 33.48
CA PRO A 59 2.01 4.14 32.76
C PRO A 59 2.71 5.15 33.70
N PRO A 60 3.54 6.06 33.15
CA PRO A 60 4.08 7.18 33.90
C PRO A 60 2.97 8.07 34.50
N ASN A 61 3.29 8.80 35.57
CA ASN A 61 2.31 9.67 36.25
C ASN A 61 1.60 10.63 35.29
N GLY A 62 0.28 10.58 35.29
CA GLY A 62 -0.59 11.45 34.51
C GLY A 62 -0.84 10.96 33.06
N PHE A 63 -0.20 9.89 32.62
CA PHE A 63 -0.48 9.27 31.35
C PHE A 63 -1.30 7.99 31.51
N VAL A 64 -2.01 7.62 30.46
CA VAL A 64 -2.75 6.36 30.35
C VAL A 64 -2.40 5.64 29.05
N TRP A 65 -2.39 4.31 29.08
CA TRP A 65 -2.31 3.54 27.86
C TRP A 65 -3.64 3.53 27.13
N ARG A 66 -3.61 3.81 25.83
CA ARG A 66 -4.74 3.63 24.93
C ARG A 66 -4.26 2.93 23.67
N LEU A 67 -5.16 2.23 23.00
CA LEU A 67 -4.87 1.68 21.69
C LEU A 67 -5.32 2.67 20.61
N ALA A 68 -4.40 3.11 19.75
CA ALA A 68 -4.69 4.13 18.73
C ALA A 68 -5.87 3.75 17.81
N CYS A 69 -6.11 2.46 17.59
CA CYS A 69 -7.23 1.98 16.80
C CYS A 69 -8.58 1.95 17.54
N PHE A 70 -8.61 2.05 18.86
CA PHE A 70 -9.83 2.10 19.68
C PHE A 70 -10.17 3.50 20.17
N CYS A 71 -9.17 4.37 20.26
CA CYS A 71 -9.27 5.67 20.91
C CYS A 71 -9.74 6.75 19.93
N GLU A 72 -10.75 7.50 20.35
CA GLU A 72 -11.22 8.71 19.69
C GLU A 72 -10.84 9.93 20.54
N CYS A 73 -10.49 11.03 19.88
CA CYS A 73 -9.98 12.25 20.51
C CYS A 73 -11.14 13.22 20.75
N ALA A 74 -11.35 13.65 21.98
CA ALA A 74 -12.41 14.61 22.32
C ALA A 74 -11.90 16.07 22.34
N GLY A 75 -10.58 16.28 22.48
CA GLY A 75 -9.93 17.58 22.55
C GLY A 75 -8.41 17.46 22.46
N PRO A 76 -7.67 18.57 22.68
CA PRO A 76 -6.22 18.56 22.69
C PRO A 76 -5.66 17.54 23.67
N MET A 77 -4.61 16.84 23.29
CA MET A 77 -3.97 15.83 24.11
C MET A 77 -2.45 15.85 23.97
N GLU A 78 -1.77 15.30 24.95
CA GLU A 78 -0.34 15.06 24.92
C GLU A 78 -0.09 13.58 24.77
N VAL A 79 0.78 13.21 23.85
CA VAL A 79 1.13 11.82 23.53
C VAL A 79 2.64 11.65 23.64
N LEU A 80 3.06 10.59 24.33
CA LEU A 80 4.46 10.18 24.39
C LEU A 80 4.71 9.17 23.23
N LEU A 81 5.50 9.62 22.28
CA LEU A 81 5.92 8.80 21.14
C LEU A 81 7.43 8.55 21.21
N PRO A 82 7.95 7.49 20.55
CA PRO A 82 9.38 7.39 20.26
C PRO A 82 9.88 8.70 19.62
N ASP A 83 11.12 9.11 19.92
CA ASP A 83 11.66 10.39 19.43
C ASP A 83 11.68 10.49 17.90
N ASP A 84 11.67 9.33 17.21
CA ASP A 84 11.62 9.21 15.75
C ASP A 84 10.20 8.90 15.22
N ALA A 85 9.16 8.89 16.05
CA ALA A 85 7.81 8.65 15.58
C ALA A 85 7.27 9.92 14.90
N PRO A 86 7.01 9.89 13.58
CA PRO A 86 6.44 11.04 12.91
C PRO A 86 5.02 11.29 13.44
N VAL A 87 4.82 12.44 14.04
CA VAL A 87 3.48 12.99 14.33
C VAL A 87 3.01 13.58 13.01
N THR A 88 2.12 12.91 12.32
CA THR A 88 1.47 13.50 11.17
C THR A 88 0.02 13.79 11.48
N ALA A 89 -0.26 15.03 11.71
CA ALA A 89 -1.53 15.57 11.26
C ALA A 89 -1.55 15.33 9.74
N ASN A 90 -2.47 14.49 9.26
CA ASN A 90 -2.73 14.24 7.84
C ASN A 90 -1.57 13.70 6.99
N ALA A 91 -1.11 12.48 7.26
CA ALA A 91 -0.22 11.75 6.35
C ALA A 91 -0.89 11.40 5.01
N ARG A 92 -2.21 11.32 4.96
CA ARG A 92 -3.01 11.21 3.73
C ARG A 92 -3.60 12.59 3.44
N GLY A 93 -3.56 13.02 2.18
CA GLY A 93 -4.20 14.25 1.77
C GLY A 93 -5.63 14.32 2.32
N GLU A 94 -5.99 15.44 2.95
CA GLU A 94 -7.36 15.65 3.40
C GLU A 94 -8.31 15.59 2.20
N LEU A 95 -9.52 15.04 2.43
CA LEU A 95 -10.58 15.20 1.44
C LEU A 95 -10.90 16.68 1.32
N PRO A 96 -10.82 17.25 0.11
CA PRO A 96 -11.17 18.64 -0.11
C PRO A 96 -12.66 18.88 0.20
N GLY A 97 -13.07 20.14 0.32
CA GLY A 97 -14.47 20.48 0.39
C GLY A 97 -15.19 20.03 -0.88
N TYR A 98 -16.42 19.52 -0.72
CA TYR A 98 -17.26 19.18 -1.88
C TYR A 98 -17.59 20.42 -2.70
N ASP A 99 -17.19 20.45 -3.95
CA ASP A 99 -17.37 21.58 -4.87
C ASP A 99 -18.64 21.49 -5.75
N GLY A 100 -19.46 20.47 -5.55
CA GLY A 100 -20.71 20.29 -6.26
C GLY A 100 -21.88 21.03 -5.62
N ASN A 101 -22.99 21.06 -6.35
CA ASN A 101 -24.22 21.79 -6.00
C ASN A 101 -25.40 20.87 -5.62
N GLN A 102 -25.18 19.59 -5.40
CA GLN A 102 -26.20 18.60 -5.08
C GLN A 102 -25.94 17.92 -3.72
N PRO A 103 -26.21 18.61 -2.58
CA PRO A 103 -26.11 17.98 -1.26
C PRO A 103 -27.06 16.79 -1.13
N GLY A 104 -26.60 15.71 -0.50
CA GLY A 104 -27.36 14.49 -0.33
C GLY A 104 -27.22 13.48 -1.48
N SER A 105 -26.69 13.90 -2.64
CA SER A 105 -26.34 12.96 -3.72
C SER A 105 -25.17 12.04 -3.34
N ILE A 106 -25.01 10.96 -4.08
CA ILE A 106 -23.98 9.96 -3.82
C ILE A 106 -22.90 10.03 -4.88
N GLY A 107 -21.66 9.85 -4.44
CA GLY A 107 -20.50 9.69 -5.31
C GLY A 107 -19.77 8.39 -5.04
N LEU A 108 -19.13 7.82 -6.07
CA LEU A 108 -18.30 6.62 -5.99
C LEU A 108 -16.83 6.92 -6.33
N ALA A 109 -15.92 6.47 -5.49
CA ALA A 109 -14.51 6.33 -5.81
C ALA A 109 -14.19 4.85 -5.96
N ILE A 110 -13.55 4.47 -7.05
CA ILE A 110 -13.24 3.08 -7.38
C ILE A 110 -11.77 2.99 -7.76
N ASP A 111 -11.07 2.06 -7.12
CA ASP A 111 -9.70 1.67 -7.44
C ASP A 111 -9.71 0.26 -8.03
N ILE A 112 -9.35 0.14 -9.30
CA ILE A 112 -9.25 -1.15 -10.01
C ILE A 112 -7.80 -1.58 -10.02
N GLY A 113 -7.38 -2.21 -8.92
CA GLY A 113 -6.05 -2.83 -8.84
C GLY A 113 -5.98 -4.15 -9.62
N THR A 114 -4.77 -4.59 -9.95
CA THR A 114 -4.54 -5.89 -10.61
C THR A 114 -5.05 -7.05 -9.76
N THR A 115 -4.85 -6.98 -8.45
CA THR A 115 -5.20 -8.04 -7.49
C THR A 115 -6.51 -7.78 -6.76
N THR A 116 -6.80 -6.53 -6.41
CA THR A 116 -7.96 -6.15 -5.60
C THR A 116 -8.68 -4.96 -6.22
N ILE A 117 -10.01 -4.99 -6.21
CA ILE A 117 -10.85 -3.84 -6.54
C ILE A 117 -11.46 -3.30 -5.26
N THR A 118 -11.40 -1.99 -5.05
CA THR A 118 -12.03 -1.32 -3.91
C THR A 118 -12.97 -0.22 -4.39
N LEU A 119 -14.18 -0.23 -3.86
CA LEU A 119 -15.23 0.75 -4.12
C LEU A 119 -15.59 1.45 -2.81
N ALA A 120 -15.58 2.77 -2.79
CA ALA A 120 -16.03 3.59 -1.68
C ALA A 120 -17.15 4.55 -2.13
N ALA A 121 -18.27 4.54 -1.41
CA ALA A 121 -19.42 5.39 -1.68
C ALA A 121 -19.52 6.50 -0.63
N TYR A 122 -19.80 7.71 -1.06
CA TYR A 122 -19.92 8.90 -0.22
C TYR A 122 -21.24 9.62 -0.42
N ARG A 123 -21.90 10.01 0.68
CA ARG A 123 -23.05 10.92 0.64
C ARG A 123 -22.57 12.35 0.86
N PHE A 124 -22.62 13.15 -0.18
CA PHE A 124 -22.15 14.55 -0.14
C PHE A 124 -22.98 15.45 0.80
N PRO A 125 -22.33 16.39 1.51
CA PRO A 125 -20.91 16.70 1.56
C PRO A 125 -20.13 15.92 2.64
N GLY A 126 -20.71 14.85 3.21
CA GLY A 126 -20.08 14.03 4.25
C GLY A 126 -18.79 13.41 3.76
N ARG A 127 -17.74 13.44 4.58
CA ARG A 127 -16.39 12.95 4.27
C ARG A 127 -16.16 11.50 4.71
N GLU A 128 -17.07 10.94 5.48
CA GLU A 128 -17.03 9.52 5.85
C GLU A 128 -17.71 8.68 4.75
N PRO A 129 -17.13 7.54 4.38
CA PRO A 129 -17.75 6.66 3.40
C PRO A 129 -19.05 6.08 3.95
N ALA A 130 -20.13 6.17 3.16
CA ALA A 130 -21.40 5.52 3.48
C ALA A 130 -21.29 3.99 3.34
N ALA A 131 -20.44 3.51 2.43
CA ALA A 131 -20.13 2.10 2.24
C ALA A 131 -18.74 1.94 1.62
N VAL A 132 -18.03 0.87 2.00
CA VAL A 132 -16.78 0.44 1.36
C VAL A 132 -16.88 -1.05 1.10
N VAL A 133 -16.62 -1.45 -0.14
CA VAL A 133 -16.56 -2.85 -0.56
C VAL A 133 -15.20 -3.11 -1.22
N SER A 134 -14.53 -4.18 -0.82
CA SER A 134 -13.25 -4.58 -1.40
C SER A 134 -13.27 -6.08 -1.69
N GLU A 135 -12.95 -6.46 -2.93
CA GLU A 135 -12.93 -7.85 -3.40
C GLU A 135 -11.67 -8.13 -4.21
N MET A 136 -11.27 -9.40 -4.26
CA MET A 136 -10.26 -9.86 -5.21
C MET A 136 -10.74 -9.61 -6.63
N ASN A 137 -9.87 -9.09 -7.48
CA ASN A 137 -10.17 -8.83 -8.89
C ASN A 137 -10.41 -10.16 -9.63
N ARG A 138 -11.65 -10.40 -10.06
CA ARG A 138 -12.06 -11.65 -10.74
C ARG A 138 -11.36 -11.86 -12.06
N GLN A 139 -10.73 -10.83 -12.64
CA GLN A 139 -9.90 -10.96 -13.84
C GLN A 139 -8.64 -11.80 -13.62
N SER A 140 -8.27 -12.12 -12.36
CA SER A 140 -7.20 -13.08 -12.05
C SER A 140 -7.43 -14.45 -12.70
N ALA A 141 -8.68 -14.82 -13.01
CA ALA A 141 -9.01 -16.02 -13.74
C ALA A 141 -8.54 -16.02 -15.23
N PHE A 142 -8.27 -14.82 -15.79
CA PHE A 142 -7.78 -14.63 -17.15
C PHE A 142 -6.28 -14.41 -17.25
N GLY A 143 -5.62 -14.16 -16.15
CA GLY A 143 -4.18 -13.95 -16.04
C GLY A 143 -3.77 -13.40 -14.68
N ALA A 144 -2.63 -13.87 -14.18
CA ALA A 144 -2.14 -13.47 -12.86
C ALA A 144 -1.63 -12.02 -12.81
N ASP A 145 -1.12 -11.52 -13.94
CA ASP A 145 -0.51 -10.20 -14.07
C ASP A 145 -1.09 -9.41 -15.26
N VAL A 146 -0.69 -8.14 -15.37
CA VAL A 146 -1.17 -7.22 -16.42
C VAL A 146 -0.82 -7.70 -17.82
N ILE A 147 0.40 -8.21 -18.03
CA ILE A 147 0.87 -8.62 -19.36
C ILE A 147 0.11 -9.85 -19.85
N SER A 148 -0.11 -10.83 -18.96
CA SER A 148 -0.91 -12.02 -19.31
C SER A 148 -2.35 -11.66 -19.66
N ARG A 149 -2.95 -10.67 -18.98
CA ARG A 149 -4.31 -10.17 -19.31
C ARG A 149 -4.36 -9.40 -20.62
N ILE A 150 -3.33 -8.59 -20.94
CA ILE A 150 -3.21 -7.89 -22.24
C ILE A 150 -3.20 -8.89 -23.40
N GLY A 151 -2.61 -10.07 -23.23
CA GLY A 151 -2.61 -11.14 -24.22
C GLY A 151 -3.92 -11.95 -24.29
N GLY A 152 -4.89 -11.69 -23.42
CA GLY A 152 -6.13 -12.46 -23.27
C GLY A 152 -7.31 -11.95 -24.10
N ASP A 153 -8.52 -12.43 -23.77
CA ASP A 153 -9.78 -11.97 -24.36
C ASP A 153 -10.24 -10.64 -23.70
N HIS A 154 -10.03 -9.53 -24.38
CA HIS A 154 -10.34 -8.20 -23.89
C HIS A 154 -11.85 -7.99 -23.67
N GLY A 155 -12.71 -8.60 -24.49
CA GLY A 155 -14.16 -8.54 -24.30
C GLY A 155 -14.61 -9.26 -23.04
N ALA A 156 -14.05 -10.42 -22.75
CA ALA A 156 -14.31 -11.16 -21.53
C ALA A 156 -13.77 -10.42 -20.29
N LEU A 157 -12.59 -9.80 -20.37
CA LEU A 157 -12.02 -8.98 -19.30
C LEU A 157 -12.87 -7.74 -18.99
N HIS A 158 -13.36 -7.05 -20.03
CA HIS A 158 -14.30 -5.93 -19.89
C HIS A 158 -15.59 -6.38 -19.22
N ALA A 159 -16.24 -7.43 -19.70
CA ALA A 159 -17.46 -7.96 -19.10
C ALA A 159 -17.27 -8.40 -17.64
N CYS A 160 -16.10 -9.00 -17.33
CA CYS A 160 -15.75 -9.44 -15.98
C CYS A 160 -15.69 -8.26 -15.00
N ILE A 161 -14.97 -7.17 -15.33
CA ILE A 161 -14.89 -5.95 -14.49
C ILE A 161 -16.28 -5.37 -14.26
N HIS A 162 -17.06 -5.16 -15.33
CA HIS A 162 -18.38 -4.56 -15.21
C HIS A 162 -19.36 -5.42 -14.41
N GLY A 163 -19.28 -6.75 -14.58
CA GLY A 163 -20.05 -7.70 -13.76
C GLY A 163 -19.68 -7.61 -12.29
N GLN A 164 -18.38 -7.60 -11.97
CA GLN A 164 -17.89 -7.50 -10.59
C GLN A 164 -18.30 -6.17 -9.95
N LEU A 165 -18.12 -5.04 -10.64
CA LEU A 165 -18.48 -3.71 -10.10
C LEU A 165 -19.99 -3.59 -9.85
N ARG A 166 -20.83 -4.21 -10.69
CA ARG A 166 -22.28 -4.31 -10.45
C ARG A 166 -22.59 -5.07 -9.18
N ASP A 167 -21.95 -6.23 -8.97
CA ASP A 167 -22.14 -7.04 -7.77
C ASP A 167 -21.66 -6.31 -6.51
N MET A 168 -20.50 -5.62 -6.58
CA MET A 168 -19.96 -4.82 -5.48
C MET A 168 -20.87 -3.62 -5.14
N LEU A 169 -21.40 -2.94 -6.13
CA LEU A 169 -22.36 -1.86 -5.92
C LEU A 169 -23.65 -2.37 -5.26
N ALA A 170 -24.16 -3.50 -5.70
CA ALA A 170 -25.36 -4.11 -5.09
C ALA A 170 -25.16 -4.42 -3.60
N GLN A 171 -23.96 -4.79 -3.16
CA GLN A 171 -23.64 -5.02 -1.74
C GLN A 171 -23.73 -3.74 -0.89
N THR A 172 -23.60 -2.58 -1.47
CA THR A 172 -23.73 -1.30 -0.75
C THR A 172 -25.19 -0.95 -0.43
N GLY A 173 -26.13 -1.56 -1.11
CA GLY A 173 -27.56 -1.22 -1.03
C GLY A 173 -27.91 0.15 -1.67
N ILE A 174 -26.97 0.76 -2.41
CA ILE A 174 -27.15 2.06 -3.06
C ILE A 174 -27.70 1.82 -4.48
N ALA A 175 -28.75 2.54 -4.83
CA ALA A 175 -29.32 2.48 -6.18
C ALA A 175 -28.43 3.24 -7.19
N PRO A 176 -28.13 2.67 -8.36
CA PRO A 176 -27.30 3.33 -9.38
C PRO A 176 -27.80 4.73 -9.78
N GLU A 177 -29.10 4.95 -9.73
CA GLU A 177 -29.76 6.21 -10.10
C GLU A 177 -29.49 7.34 -9.09
N ASP A 178 -29.13 7.02 -7.85
CA ASP A 178 -28.78 7.98 -6.81
C ASP A 178 -27.36 8.51 -6.94
N ILE A 179 -26.53 7.88 -7.78
CA ILE A 179 -25.13 8.21 -7.98
C ILE A 179 -25.00 9.28 -9.04
N THR A 180 -24.38 10.40 -8.68
CA THR A 180 -24.23 11.56 -9.55
C THR A 180 -22.82 11.79 -10.06
N ARG A 181 -21.82 11.23 -9.38
CA ARG A 181 -20.40 11.28 -9.74
C ARG A 181 -19.75 9.94 -9.50
N ALA A 182 -18.82 9.56 -10.37
CA ALA A 182 -17.90 8.46 -10.14
C ALA A 182 -16.49 8.86 -10.58
N VAL A 183 -15.48 8.39 -9.85
CA VAL A 183 -14.07 8.45 -10.25
C VAL A 183 -13.54 7.04 -10.22
N VAL A 184 -13.01 6.58 -11.35
CA VAL A 184 -12.46 5.21 -11.49
C VAL A 184 -10.98 5.32 -11.81
N THR A 185 -10.14 4.88 -10.87
CA THR A 185 -8.68 4.83 -11.03
C THR A 185 -8.19 3.40 -11.15
N GLY A 186 -6.94 3.23 -11.51
CA GLY A 186 -6.23 1.99 -11.68
C GLY A 186 -5.06 2.14 -12.64
N ASN A 187 -4.29 1.08 -12.84
CA ASN A 187 -3.23 1.13 -13.83
C ASN A 187 -3.79 1.25 -15.25
N THR A 188 -2.93 1.65 -16.20
CA THR A 188 -3.37 1.98 -17.56
C THR A 188 -4.12 0.82 -18.25
N ALA A 189 -3.69 -0.43 -18.05
CA ALA A 189 -4.36 -1.58 -18.64
C ALA A 189 -5.73 -1.86 -18.01
N MET A 190 -5.86 -1.73 -16.68
CA MET A 190 -7.14 -1.91 -15.99
C MET A 190 -8.17 -0.88 -16.47
N LEU A 191 -7.74 0.38 -16.68
CA LEU A 191 -8.61 1.40 -17.24
C LEU A 191 -8.99 1.12 -18.71
N HIS A 192 -8.08 0.54 -19.51
CA HIS A 192 -8.43 0.07 -20.88
C HIS A 192 -9.50 -1.02 -20.83
N PHE A 193 -9.33 -2.04 -19.97
CA PHE A 193 -10.36 -3.07 -19.81
C PHE A 193 -11.69 -2.49 -19.33
N PHE A 194 -11.66 -1.54 -18.39
CA PHE A 194 -12.86 -0.86 -17.90
C PHE A 194 -13.54 -0.05 -19.01
N ALA A 195 -12.78 0.71 -19.80
CA ALA A 195 -13.31 1.55 -20.87
C ALA A 195 -13.64 0.78 -22.17
N GLY A 196 -13.35 -0.53 -22.23
CA GLY A 196 -13.56 -1.34 -23.43
C GLY A 196 -12.59 -1.01 -24.58
N LEU A 197 -11.42 -0.42 -24.25
CA LEU A 197 -10.37 -0.10 -25.20
C LEU A 197 -9.40 -1.28 -25.37
N ASP A 198 -8.80 -1.39 -26.57
CA ASP A 198 -7.83 -2.45 -26.87
C ASP A 198 -6.45 -2.11 -26.28
N PRO A 199 -5.91 -2.88 -25.30
CA PRO A 199 -4.60 -2.66 -24.71
C PRO A 199 -3.47 -3.39 -25.49
N ALA A 200 -3.73 -4.10 -26.58
CA ALA A 200 -2.77 -5.00 -27.24
C ALA A 200 -1.42 -4.34 -27.57
N ASN A 201 -1.43 -3.05 -27.94
CA ASN A 201 -0.21 -2.29 -28.24
C ASN A 201 0.64 -1.99 -26.98
N MET A 202 0.06 -2.06 -25.79
CA MET A 202 0.81 -1.91 -24.53
C MET A 202 1.68 -3.13 -24.24
N GLY A 203 1.35 -4.30 -24.78
CA GLY A 203 2.15 -5.53 -24.66
C GLY A 203 3.30 -5.63 -25.68
N ARG A 204 3.50 -4.65 -26.57
CA ARG A 204 4.48 -4.68 -27.66
C ARG A 204 5.21 -3.34 -27.77
N TYR A 205 6.54 -3.42 -27.94
CA TYR A 205 7.32 -2.19 -28.21
C TYR A 205 6.76 -1.43 -29.42
N PRO A 206 6.53 -0.11 -29.33
CA PRO A 206 6.96 0.84 -28.30
C PRO A 206 5.99 1.04 -27.11
N PHE A 207 5.16 0.05 -26.77
CA PHE A 207 4.27 0.05 -25.59
C PHE A 207 3.29 1.24 -25.55
N THR A 208 2.60 1.47 -26.66
CA THR A 208 1.72 2.65 -26.83
C THR A 208 0.30 2.32 -26.39
N PRO A 209 -0.24 2.98 -25.35
CA PRO A 209 -1.65 2.84 -24.97
C PRO A 209 -2.57 3.53 -25.99
N GLN A 210 -3.81 3.07 -26.09
CA GLN A 210 -4.82 3.71 -26.96
C GLN A 210 -5.29 5.04 -26.35
N SER A 211 -5.36 5.14 -25.02
CA SER A 211 -5.68 6.37 -24.29
C SER A 211 -4.82 6.47 -23.01
N LEU A 212 -4.48 7.68 -22.61
CA LEU A 212 -3.95 8.02 -21.30
C LEU A 212 -5.02 8.65 -20.40
N PHE A 213 -6.26 8.65 -20.84
CA PHE A 213 -7.44 9.13 -20.12
C PHE A 213 -7.32 10.61 -19.68
N GLY A 214 -7.77 10.98 -18.48
CA GLY A 214 -7.95 12.37 -18.07
C GLY A 214 -9.29 12.93 -18.53
N GLU A 215 -10.27 12.08 -18.79
CA GLU A 215 -11.54 12.41 -19.43
C GLU A 215 -12.75 11.80 -18.71
N THR A 216 -13.92 12.30 -19.03
CA THR A 216 -15.20 11.78 -18.55
C THR A 216 -15.83 10.88 -19.61
N ILE A 217 -16.30 9.73 -19.18
CA ILE A 217 -16.99 8.76 -20.04
C ILE A 217 -18.42 8.51 -19.57
N SER A 218 -19.23 7.95 -20.45
CA SER A 218 -20.52 7.36 -20.07
C SER A 218 -20.33 5.93 -19.59
N TRP A 219 -21.02 5.57 -18.50
CA TRP A 219 -21.00 4.22 -17.98
C TRP A 219 -22.42 3.70 -17.76
N ASP A 220 -22.80 2.65 -18.47
CA ASP A 220 -24.16 2.12 -18.47
C ASP A 220 -24.69 1.70 -17.10
N LEU A 221 -23.79 1.27 -16.19
CA LEU A 221 -24.16 0.94 -14.83
C LEU A 221 -24.62 2.18 -14.03
N LEU A 222 -24.09 3.34 -14.37
CA LEU A 222 -24.35 4.60 -13.66
C LEU A 222 -24.89 5.67 -14.65
N PRO A 223 -26.14 5.51 -15.15
CA PRO A 223 -26.65 6.35 -16.25
C PRO A 223 -26.82 7.82 -15.88
N CYS A 224 -26.89 8.14 -14.58
CA CYS A 224 -27.04 9.50 -14.07
C CYS A 224 -25.72 10.12 -13.61
N ALA A 225 -24.62 9.35 -13.58
CA ALA A 225 -23.35 9.80 -13.06
C ALA A 225 -22.42 10.32 -14.16
N GLU A 226 -21.69 11.38 -13.82
CA GLU A 226 -20.47 11.76 -14.52
C GLU A 226 -19.34 10.83 -14.05
N THR A 227 -18.85 9.93 -14.92
CA THR A 227 -17.77 9.00 -14.59
C THR A 227 -16.45 9.53 -15.15
N TYR A 228 -15.55 9.96 -14.25
CA TYR A 228 -14.24 10.50 -14.61
C TYR A 228 -13.15 9.42 -14.44
N LEU A 229 -12.32 9.27 -15.47
CA LEU A 229 -11.10 8.46 -15.46
C LEU A 229 -9.91 9.41 -15.36
N PRO A 230 -9.15 9.38 -14.24
CA PRO A 230 -7.99 10.25 -14.07
C PRO A 230 -6.89 9.93 -15.10
N PRO A 231 -5.99 10.90 -15.41
CA PRO A 231 -4.95 10.68 -16.40
C PRO A 231 -3.92 9.65 -15.93
N CYS A 232 -3.53 8.76 -16.83
CA CYS A 232 -2.35 7.92 -16.72
C CYS A 232 -1.11 8.71 -17.18
N ILE A 233 0.07 8.32 -16.69
CA ILE A 233 1.34 8.94 -17.08
C ILE A 233 1.90 8.24 -18.32
N THR A 234 1.99 6.91 -18.29
CA THR A 234 2.50 6.09 -19.39
C THR A 234 1.69 4.78 -19.53
N ALA A 235 2.15 3.88 -20.39
CA ALA A 235 1.58 2.54 -20.53
C ALA A 235 1.65 1.73 -19.23
N PHE A 236 2.70 1.94 -18.43
CA PHE A 236 2.99 1.16 -17.21
C PHE A 236 2.96 1.97 -15.91
N VAL A 237 2.66 3.26 -15.98
CA VAL A 237 2.44 4.12 -14.81
C VAL A 237 1.08 4.77 -14.98
N GLY A 238 0.10 4.26 -14.25
CA GLY A 238 -1.31 4.51 -14.46
C GLY A 238 -1.89 5.68 -13.66
N ALA A 239 -3.21 5.75 -13.67
CA ALA A 239 -3.98 6.74 -12.93
C ALA A 239 -3.95 6.49 -11.42
N ASP A 240 -3.68 5.25 -10.98
CA ASP A 240 -3.39 4.89 -9.59
C ASP A 240 -2.22 5.70 -9.03
N ILE A 241 -1.13 5.84 -9.80
CA ILE A 241 0.02 6.66 -9.41
C ILE A 241 -0.30 8.16 -9.46
N THR A 242 -1.04 8.63 -10.46
CA THR A 242 -1.48 10.03 -10.50
C THR A 242 -2.37 10.36 -9.31
N CYS A 243 -3.35 9.51 -8.99
CA CYS A 243 -4.20 9.64 -7.80
C CYS A 243 -3.36 9.52 -6.52
N GLY A 244 -2.45 8.54 -6.45
CA GLY A 244 -1.55 8.36 -5.31
C GLY A 244 -0.71 9.60 -5.04
N ALA A 245 -0.18 10.24 -6.09
CA ALA A 245 0.60 11.47 -5.98
C ALA A 245 -0.24 12.66 -5.49
N LEU A 246 -1.50 12.78 -5.92
CA LEU A 246 -2.42 13.79 -5.37
C LEU A 246 -2.61 13.58 -3.87
N ALA A 247 -2.90 12.34 -3.46
CA ALA A 247 -3.12 11.98 -2.06
C ALA A 247 -1.84 12.13 -1.20
N ALA A 248 -0.68 11.89 -1.79
CA ALA A 248 0.64 12.07 -1.16
C ALA A 248 1.10 13.54 -1.11
N GLY A 249 0.31 14.48 -1.65
CA GLY A 249 0.60 15.91 -1.62
C GLY A 249 1.70 16.38 -2.60
N PHE A 250 1.96 15.64 -3.67
CA PHE A 250 2.98 15.98 -4.66
C PHE A 250 2.78 17.36 -5.31
N VAL A 251 1.52 17.80 -5.46
CA VAL A 251 1.20 19.09 -6.07
C VAL A 251 1.68 20.26 -5.20
N GLN A 252 1.61 20.11 -3.87
CA GLN A 252 1.97 21.14 -2.90
C GLN A 252 3.39 20.97 -2.33
N ALA A 253 4.06 19.84 -2.65
CA ALA A 253 5.38 19.56 -2.11
C ALA A 253 6.42 20.54 -2.67
N GLU A 254 7.22 21.16 -1.79
CA GLU A 254 8.34 22.03 -2.16
C GLU A 254 9.68 21.28 -2.18
N GLY A 255 9.76 20.17 -1.46
CA GLY A 255 10.96 19.35 -1.30
C GLY A 255 11.00 18.10 -2.18
N ASN A 256 11.99 17.25 -1.91
CA ASN A 256 12.20 15.99 -2.62
C ASN A 256 11.28 14.90 -2.01
N VAL A 257 10.32 14.41 -2.78
CA VAL A 257 9.35 13.41 -2.35
C VAL A 257 9.38 12.23 -3.31
N LEU A 258 9.35 11.03 -2.75
CA LEU A 258 9.29 9.77 -3.50
C LEU A 258 8.03 9.00 -3.11
N LEU A 259 7.30 8.50 -4.09
CA LEU A 259 6.22 7.52 -3.96
C LEU A 259 6.69 6.22 -4.58
N VAL A 260 6.55 5.13 -3.84
CA VAL A 260 6.79 3.77 -4.31
C VAL A 260 5.52 2.97 -4.06
N ASP A 261 4.83 2.61 -5.10
CA ASP A 261 3.69 1.71 -5.06
C ASP A 261 4.19 0.28 -5.26
N VAL A 262 4.02 -0.55 -4.23
CA VAL A 262 4.54 -1.93 -4.24
C VAL A 262 3.37 -2.90 -4.40
N GLY A 263 3.27 -3.46 -5.57
CA GLY A 263 2.32 -4.50 -5.95
C GLY A 263 2.99 -5.57 -6.80
N THR A 264 2.25 -6.18 -7.71
CA THR A 264 2.78 -7.09 -8.75
C THR A 264 3.81 -6.38 -9.65
N ASN A 265 3.59 -5.08 -9.90
CA ASN A 265 4.61 -4.16 -10.41
C ASN A 265 5.05 -3.23 -9.25
N GLY A 266 6.21 -2.58 -9.42
CA GLY A 266 6.65 -1.52 -8.55
C GLY A 266 6.66 -0.22 -9.34
N GLU A 267 5.61 0.59 -9.20
CA GLU A 267 5.54 1.89 -9.83
C GLU A 267 6.08 2.96 -8.89
N MET A 268 6.88 3.87 -9.45
CA MET A 268 7.53 4.91 -8.68
C MET A 268 7.33 6.28 -9.31
N LEU A 269 7.13 7.29 -8.47
CA LEU A 269 7.10 8.68 -8.87
C LEU A 269 7.94 9.51 -7.91
N MET A 270 8.83 10.33 -8.44
CA MET A 270 9.67 11.25 -7.66
C MET A 270 9.47 12.67 -8.11
N ARG A 271 9.35 13.58 -7.13
CA ARG A 271 9.43 15.01 -7.32
C ARG A 271 10.73 15.54 -6.76
N THR A 272 11.44 16.35 -7.57
CA THR A 272 12.63 17.10 -7.14
C THR A 272 12.52 18.53 -7.65
N GLY A 273 12.22 19.47 -6.76
CA GLY A 273 11.87 20.83 -7.18
C GLY A 273 10.66 20.82 -8.15
N ASN A 274 10.88 21.31 -9.37
CA ASN A 274 9.86 21.32 -10.43
C ASN A 274 9.91 20.10 -11.36
N SER A 275 10.83 19.16 -11.16
CA SER A 275 10.95 17.97 -11.99
C SER A 275 10.11 16.84 -11.44
N LEU A 276 9.36 16.16 -12.29
CA LEU A 276 8.62 14.94 -12.00
C LEU A 276 9.16 13.82 -12.89
N ARG A 277 9.54 12.70 -12.26
CA ARG A 277 10.04 11.52 -12.96
C ARG A 277 9.35 10.28 -12.43
N CYS A 278 9.05 9.34 -13.30
CA CYS A 278 8.46 8.06 -12.92
C CYS A 278 9.24 6.90 -13.55
N CYS A 279 9.06 5.72 -12.98
CA CYS A 279 9.45 4.46 -13.58
C CYS A 279 8.54 3.33 -13.12
N SER A 280 8.58 2.21 -13.82
CA SER A 280 7.89 0.98 -13.45
C SER A 280 8.86 -0.19 -13.52
N VAL A 281 8.88 -1.02 -12.49
CA VAL A 281 9.67 -2.25 -12.41
C VAL A 281 8.74 -3.46 -12.41
N ALA A 282 9.13 -4.51 -13.09
CA ALA A 282 8.47 -5.81 -13.00
C ALA A 282 8.94 -6.51 -11.72
N ALA A 283 8.28 -6.24 -10.59
CA ALA A 283 8.64 -6.79 -9.30
C ALA A 283 8.21 -8.27 -9.20
N GLY A 284 7.02 -8.59 -9.66
CA GLY A 284 6.42 -9.93 -9.53
C GLY A 284 5.57 -10.07 -8.25
N PRO A 285 4.72 -11.10 -8.19
CA PRO A 285 3.67 -11.19 -7.17
C PRO A 285 4.12 -11.88 -5.87
N ALA A 286 5.42 -12.09 -5.63
CA ALA A 286 5.90 -12.85 -4.47
C ALA A 286 5.54 -12.19 -3.14
N PHE A 287 5.56 -10.85 -3.04
CA PHE A 287 5.11 -10.14 -1.85
C PHE A 287 3.58 -10.12 -1.68
N GLU A 288 2.82 -10.52 -2.69
CA GLU A 288 1.38 -10.79 -2.56
C GLU A 288 1.11 -12.24 -2.12
N GLY A 289 2.16 -13.00 -1.83
CA GLY A 289 2.10 -14.41 -1.43
C GLY A 289 1.98 -15.39 -2.59
N ALA A 290 1.92 -14.91 -3.83
CA ALA A 290 1.86 -15.79 -4.99
C ALA A 290 3.22 -16.42 -5.28
N GLU A 291 3.20 -17.66 -5.73
CA GLU A 291 4.40 -18.46 -6.03
C GLU A 291 5.33 -18.75 -4.83
N ILE A 292 4.96 -18.42 -3.62
CA ILE A 292 5.66 -18.74 -2.36
C ILE A 292 5.01 -19.98 -1.76
N SER A 293 5.83 -20.92 -1.29
CA SER A 293 5.36 -22.25 -0.83
C SER A 293 4.28 -22.19 0.24
N SER A 294 4.43 -21.33 1.25
CA SER A 294 3.42 -21.05 2.27
C SER A 294 2.75 -19.68 2.08
N GLY A 295 2.83 -19.07 0.88
CA GLY A 295 2.31 -17.74 0.63
C GLY A 295 0.78 -17.69 0.66
N LEU A 296 0.25 -16.64 1.28
CA LEU A 296 -1.19 -16.32 1.30
C LEU A 296 -1.39 -14.81 1.12
N PRO A 297 -2.49 -14.38 0.53
CA PRO A 297 -2.95 -13.00 0.67
C PRO A 297 -3.17 -12.65 2.16
N ALA A 298 -3.27 -11.36 2.49
CA ALA A 298 -3.54 -10.89 3.85
C ALA A 298 -4.97 -11.22 4.30
N LEU A 299 -5.26 -12.51 4.48
CA LEU A 299 -6.55 -13.08 4.86
C LEU A 299 -6.46 -13.75 6.26
N PRO A 300 -7.59 -14.06 6.92
CA PRO A 300 -7.60 -14.82 8.17
C PRO A 300 -6.78 -16.10 8.08
N GLY A 301 -5.86 -16.29 9.04
CA GLY A 301 -4.93 -17.41 9.09
C GLY A 301 -3.59 -17.20 8.36
N ALA A 302 -3.37 -16.03 7.76
CA ALA A 302 -2.05 -15.64 7.26
C ALA A 302 -1.19 -15.01 8.38
N VAL A 303 0.06 -15.43 8.53
CA VAL A 303 1.06 -14.74 9.37
C VAL A 303 1.36 -13.40 8.73
N ASP A 304 1.22 -12.31 9.48
CA ASP A 304 1.37 -10.94 9.02
C ASP A 304 2.55 -10.20 9.65
N LYS A 305 3.13 -10.75 10.70
CA LYS A 305 4.33 -10.21 11.36
C LYS A 305 5.15 -11.32 11.99
N VAL A 306 6.47 -11.23 11.85
CA VAL A 306 7.46 -12.08 12.52
C VAL A 306 8.52 -11.17 13.16
N TRP A 307 8.94 -11.51 14.38
CA TRP A 307 10.00 -10.76 15.08
C TRP A 307 10.81 -11.67 15.98
N GLN A 308 11.97 -11.21 16.38
CA GLN A 308 12.83 -11.87 17.37
C GLN A 308 12.57 -11.27 18.76
N GLU A 309 12.41 -12.12 19.76
CA GLU A 309 12.30 -11.75 21.16
C GLU A 309 13.14 -12.71 22.01
N ASN A 310 14.14 -12.18 22.72
CA ASN A 310 15.06 -12.98 23.57
C ASN A 310 15.72 -14.17 22.83
N GLY A 311 16.12 -13.99 21.58
CA GLY A 311 16.73 -15.04 20.75
C GLY A 311 15.76 -16.07 20.17
N GLN A 312 14.46 -15.91 20.39
CA GLN A 312 13.42 -16.77 19.84
C GLN A 312 12.57 -16.04 18.82
N LEU A 313 12.13 -16.75 17.79
CA LEU A 313 11.12 -16.23 16.86
C LEU A 313 9.76 -16.17 17.52
N ARG A 314 9.07 -15.06 17.25
CA ARG A 314 7.66 -14.85 17.56
C ARG A 314 6.95 -14.44 16.29
N TRP A 315 5.69 -14.77 16.18
CA TRP A 315 4.87 -14.41 15.04
C TRP A 315 3.44 -14.10 15.46
N HIS A 316 2.79 -13.30 14.64
CA HIS A 316 1.37 -12.95 14.73
C HIS A 316 0.68 -13.38 13.43
N SER A 317 -0.58 -13.77 13.52
CA SER A 317 -1.40 -14.07 12.34
C SER A 317 -2.73 -13.32 12.38
N LEU A 318 -3.28 -13.05 11.21
CA LEU A 318 -4.60 -12.46 11.07
C LEU A 318 -5.65 -13.41 11.65
N PRO A 319 -6.52 -12.94 12.58
CA PRO A 319 -7.44 -13.78 13.31
C PRO A 319 -8.60 -14.31 12.44
N GLY A 320 -9.31 -15.34 12.96
CA GLY A 320 -10.52 -15.88 12.34
C GLY A 320 -10.33 -17.21 11.61
N ALA A 321 -9.09 -17.73 11.53
CA ALA A 321 -8.82 -19.06 10.98
C ALA A 321 -7.55 -19.67 11.58
N THR A 322 -7.38 -20.99 11.44
CA THR A 322 -6.10 -21.67 11.71
C THR A 322 -5.01 -21.11 10.80
N VAL A 323 -3.79 -20.97 11.32
CA VAL A 323 -2.64 -20.50 10.55
C VAL A 323 -2.33 -21.48 9.42
N ARG A 324 -2.31 -20.99 8.18
CA ARG A 324 -2.10 -21.81 6.98
C ARG A 324 -1.07 -21.24 6.03
N GLY A 325 -0.57 -20.04 6.29
CA GLY A 325 0.42 -19.40 5.42
C GLY A 325 0.88 -18.06 5.95
N ILE A 326 1.59 -17.33 5.12
CA ILE A 326 2.25 -16.07 5.45
C ILE A 326 1.96 -15.05 4.33
N CYS A 327 1.56 -13.83 4.71
CA CYS A 327 1.36 -12.76 3.73
C CYS A 327 2.65 -11.93 3.54
N GLY A 328 2.62 -11.01 2.60
CA GLY A 328 3.80 -10.23 2.20
C GLY A 328 4.49 -9.50 3.35
N THR A 329 3.74 -8.84 4.24
CA THR A 329 4.31 -8.15 5.41
C THR A 329 4.95 -9.16 6.38
N GLY A 330 4.31 -10.32 6.54
CA GLY A 330 4.87 -11.45 7.29
C GLY A 330 6.17 -11.96 6.66
N LEU A 331 6.23 -12.10 5.32
CA LEU A 331 7.43 -12.55 4.60
C LEU A 331 8.60 -11.59 4.83
N ILE A 332 8.39 -10.29 4.66
CA ILE A 332 9.45 -9.28 4.86
C ILE A 332 9.95 -9.27 6.31
N SER A 333 9.03 -9.24 7.27
CA SER A 333 9.42 -9.29 8.68
C SER A 333 10.09 -10.62 9.08
N ALA A 334 9.70 -11.74 8.45
CA ALA A 334 10.36 -13.02 8.63
C ALA A 334 11.81 -13.01 8.11
N LEU A 335 12.04 -12.52 6.89
CA LEU A 335 13.40 -12.38 6.36
C LEU A 335 14.28 -11.56 7.29
N ARG A 336 13.81 -10.39 7.75
CA ARG A 336 14.52 -9.58 8.74
C ARG A 336 14.85 -10.36 10.01
N ALA A 337 13.89 -11.11 10.55
CA ALA A 337 14.08 -11.87 11.78
C ALA A 337 15.10 -13.01 11.60
N PHE A 338 15.07 -13.73 10.46
CA PHE A 338 16.01 -14.81 10.16
C PHE A 338 17.42 -14.30 9.85
N LEU A 339 17.56 -13.15 9.19
CA LEU A 339 18.85 -12.46 9.02
C LEU A 339 19.44 -12.08 10.38
N ALA A 340 18.64 -11.49 11.27
CA ALA A 340 19.10 -11.11 12.61
C ALA A 340 19.49 -12.30 13.49
N LEU A 341 18.97 -13.50 13.24
CA LEU A 341 19.33 -14.75 13.92
C LEU A 341 20.54 -15.45 13.28
N GLY A 342 20.95 -15.02 12.08
CA GLY A 342 21.98 -15.69 11.30
C GLY A 342 21.59 -17.08 10.79
N THR A 343 20.27 -17.39 10.73
CA THR A 343 19.71 -18.57 10.06
C THR A 343 19.61 -18.34 8.55
N LEU A 344 19.57 -17.10 8.14
CA LEU A 344 19.68 -16.63 6.76
C LEU A 344 20.89 -15.68 6.67
N ASP A 345 21.76 -15.87 5.68
CA ASP A 345 22.92 -15.00 5.46
C ASP A 345 22.60 -13.84 4.49
N GLU A 346 23.56 -12.93 4.32
CA GLU A 346 23.43 -11.76 3.43
C GLU A 346 23.29 -12.15 1.96
N THR A 347 23.78 -13.31 1.56
CA THR A 347 23.61 -13.84 0.19
C THR A 347 22.22 -14.43 -0.03
N GLY A 348 21.44 -14.57 1.05
CA GLY A 348 20.15 -15.24 1.06
C GLY A 348 20.27 -16.78 1.09
N ALA A 349 21.42 -17.32 1.50
CA ALA A 349 21.54 -18.74 1.74
C ALA A 349 21.00 -19.10 3.15
N ILE A 350 20.25 -20.18 3.23
CA ILE A 350 19.79 -20.71 4.52
C ILE A 350 20.97 -21.45 5.15
N GLU A 351 21.43 -20.97 6.31
CA GLU A 351 22.51 -21.57 7.10
C GLU A 351 22.04 -22.86 7.73
N ALA A 352 22.47 -24.00 7.12
CA ALA A 352 22.02 -25.32 7.49
C ALA A 352 22.73 -25.81 8.80
N ARG A 353 22.15 -25.51 9.96
CA ARG A 353 22.59 -25.99 11.28
C ARG A 353 21.61 -27.03 11.76
N GLU A 354 22.11 -28.27 12.06
CA GLU A 354 21.25 -29.40 12.43
C GLU A 354 20.41 -29.14 13.69
N ASP A 355 20.91 -28.32 14.62
CA ASP A 355 20.26 -28.02 15.90
C ASP A 355 19.51 -26.68 15.91
N ASP A 356 19.32 -26.02 14.77
CA ASP A 356 18.57 -24.72 14.72
C ASP A 356 17.07 -25.00 14.87
N PRO A 357 16.44 -24.52 15.95
CA PRO A 357 15.00 -24.71 16.18
C PRO A 357 14.10 -24.00 15.17
N ASN A 358 14.67 -23.15 14.33
CA ASN A 358 13.95 -22.37 13.32
C ASN A 358 14.09 -22.97 11.92
N LEU A 359 14.65 -24.19 11.81
CA LEU A 359 14.76 -24.93 10.56
C LEU A 359 13.90 -26.18 10.57
N LEU A 360 13.30 -26.46 9.42
CA LEU A 360 12.65 -27.73 9.12
C LEU A 360 13.32 -28.33 7.87
N TRP A 361 13.68 -29.62 7.96
CA TRP A 361 14.27 -30.33 6.84
C TRP A 361 13.20 -31.03 6.03
N ASN A 362 13.18 -30.80 4.72
CA ASN A 362 12.31 -31.47 3.76
C ASN A 362 13.14 -32.10 2.62
N ASP A 363 12.47 -32.68 1.61
CA ASP A 363 13.13 -33.36 0.50
C ASP A 363 14.01 -32.41 -0.35
N ASP A 364 13.69 -31.09 -0.34
CA ASP A 364 14.42 -30.05 -1.07
C ASP A 364 15.53 -29.39 -0.22
N GLY A 365 15.74 -29.84 1.01
CA GLY A 365 16.74 -29.31 1.94
C GLY A 365 16.15 -28.51 3.10
N PRO A 366 16.96 -27.66 3.76
CA PRO A 366 16.51 -26.84 4.88
C PRO A 366 15.54 -25.74 4.42
N ALA A 367 14.50 -25.54 5.22
CA ALA A 367 13.55 -24.44 5.07
C ALA A 367 13.44 -23.66 6.38
N LEU A 368 13.34 -22.35 6.30
CA LEU A 368 13.05 -21.49 7.46
C LEU A 368 11.66 -21.83 7.98
N TRP A 369 11.52 -22.07 9.28
CA TRP A 369 10.28 -22.52 9.89
C TRP A 369 9.80 -21.59 10.99
N LEU A 370 8.53 -21.26 10.94
CA LEU A 370 7.86 -20.58 12.05
C LEU A 370 7.35 -21.61 13.06
N ALA A 371 8.16 -21.89 14.07
CA ALA A 371 7.92 -22.95 15.05
C ALA A 371 6.50 -22.86 15.64
N GLY A 372 5.80 -23.99 15.67
CA GLY A 372 4.41 -24.09 16.15
C GLY A 372 3.36 -23.79 15.08
N SER A 373 3.75 -23.64 13.81
CA SER A 373 2.85 -23.50 12.66
C SER A 373 3.26 -24.43 11.51
N ASP A 374 2.45 -24.51 10.46
CA ASP A 374 2.77 -25.22 9.22
C ASP A 374 3.49 -24.31 8.19
N VAL A 375 3.90 -23.11 8.61
CA VAL A 375 4.50 -22.11 7.70
C VAL A 375 6.01 -22.34 7.58
N THR A 376 6.45 -22.56 6.34
CA THR A 376 7.86 -22.65 5.96
C THR A 376 8.18 -21.71 4.82
N ILE A 377 9.44 -21.23 4.78
CA ILE A 377 9.99 -20.44 3.68
C ILE A 377 11.19 -21.21 3.13
N THR A 378 11.09 -21.72 1.92
CA THR A 378 12.13 -22.52 1.28
C THR A 378 13.25 -21.64 0.73
N GLN A 379 14.41 -22.23 0.43
CA GLN A 379 15.49 -21.52 -0.28
C GLN A 379 15.01 -20.92 -1.61
N ARG A 380 14.11 -21.61 -2.31
CA ARG A 380 13.52 -21.12 -3.57
C ARG A 380 12.64 -19.88 -3.33
N ASP A 381 11.88 -19.86 -2.24
CA ASP A 381 11.07 -18.70 -1.86
C ASP A 381 11.96 -17.49 -1.54
N VAL A 382 13.05 -17.70 -0.78
CA VAL A 382 14.03 -16.63 -0.51
C VAL A 382 14.56 -16.03 -1.82
N ARG A 383 14.93 -16.86 -2.81
CA ARG A 383 15.41 -16.37 -4.11
C ARG A 383 14.38 -15.52 -4.85
N LYS A 384 13.09 -15.91 -4.81
CA LYS A 384 12.01 -15.11 -5.39
C LYS A 384 11.86 -13.76 -4.67
N LEU A 385 11.92 -13.77 -3.33
CA LEU A 385 11.83 -12.53 -2.55
C LEU A 385 13.02 -11.59 -2.80
N GLN A 386 14.23 -12.15 -2.99
CA GLN A 386 15.41 -11.36 -3.39
C GLN A 386 15.21 -10.67 -4.76
N LEU A 387 14.63 -11.35 -5.76
CA LEU A 387 14.35 -10.74 -7.06
C LEU A 387 13.39 -9.57 -6.96
N VAL A 388 12.31 -9.71 -6.18
CA VAL A 388 11.31 -8.64 -6.01
C VAL A 388 11.91 -7.45 -5.27
N LYS A 389 12.62 -7.71 -4.16
CA LYS A 389 13.24 -6.63 -3.38
C LYS A 389 14.31 -5.90 -4.20
N ALA A 390 15.12 -6.65 -4.97
CA ALA A 390 16.15 -6.07 -5.84
C ALA A 390 15.56 -5.19 -6.93
N ALA A 391 14.43 -5.58 -7.53
CA ALA A 391 13.75 -4.77 -8.55
C ALA A 391 13.30 -3.42 -7.98
N VAL A 392 12.68 -3.43 -6.79
CA VAL A 392 12.22 -2.20 -6.11
C VAL A 392 13.43 -1.34 -5.72
N ALA A 393 14.44 -1.92 -5.07
CA ALA A 393 15.65 -1.21 -4.63
C ALA A 393 16.39 -0.58 -5.81
N ALA A 394 16.61 -1.33 -6.90
CA ALA A 394 17.24 -0.83 -8.10
C ALA A 394 16.48 0.33 -8.76
N GLY A 395 15.13 0.26 -8.74
CA GLY A 395 14.30 1.36 -9.19
C GLY A 395 14.54 2.64 -8.38
N VAL A 396 14.52 2.52 -7.04
CA VAL A 396 14.81 3.65 -6.13
C VAL A 396 16.21 4.20 -6.34
N VAL A 397 17.24 3.34 -6.42
CA VAL A 397 18.63 3.75 -6.69
C VAL A 397 18.74 4.50 -8.01
N THR A 398 18.11 3.98 -9.06
CA THR A 398 18.12 4.61 -10.39
C THR A 398 17.46 5.99 -10.38
N MET A 399 16.31 6.13 -9.71
CA MET A 399 15.63 7.42 -9.61
C MET A 399 16.46 8.45 -8.84
N LEU A 400 17.12 8.04 -7.77
CA LEU A 400 18.03 8.91 -6.99
C LEU A 400 19.23 9.36 -7.82
N GLU A 401 19.87 8.45 -8.56
CA GLU A 401 21.01 8.77 -9.42
C GLU A 401 20.60 9.74 -10.54
N GLU A 402 19.49 9.48 -11.23
CA GLU A 402 18.93 10.35 -12.26
C GLU A 402 18.58 11.76 -11.75
N ALA A 403 18.26 11.87 -10.46
CA ALA A 403 18.01 13.15 -9.81
C ALA A 403 19.30 13.81 -9.28
N GLY A 404 20.41 13.08 -9.22
CA GLY A 404 21.65 13.53 -8.58
C GLY A 404 21.53 13.68 -7.07
N LEU A 405 20.70 12.87 -6.42
CA LEU A 405 20.40 12.95 -5.00
C LEU A 405 20.98 11.76 -4.22
N ALA A 406 21.50 12.04 -3.03
CA ALA A 406 21.75 11.01 -2.03
C ALA A 406 20.40 10.61 -1.36
N PRO A 407 20.26 9.36 -0.87
CA PRO A 407 19.02 8.91 -0.19
C PRO A 407 18.59 9.85 0.95
N GLY A 408 19.54 10.41 1.71
CA GLY A 408 19.26 11.34 2.81
C GLY A 408 18.69 12.70 2.39
N GLU A 409 18.63 13.02 1.10
CA GLU A 409 18.05 14.26 0.57
C GLU A 409 16.57 14.13 0.22
N ILE A 410 16.03 12.91 0.25
CA ILE A 410 14.58 12.67 0.18
C ILE A 410 13.96 13.06 1.52
N GLU A 411 13.02 13.97 1.50
CA GLU A 411 12.35 14.46 2.70
C GLU A 411 11.22 13.51 3.14
N ARG A 412 10.58 12.86 2.16
CA ARG A 412 9.48 11.94 2.42
C ARG A 412 9.42 10.84 1.36
N LEU A 413 9.30 9.60 1.84
CA LEU A 413 9.01 8.43 1.03
C LEU A 413 7.60 7.92 1.38
N TRP A 414 6.75 7.77 0.39
CA TRP A 414 5.47 7.09 0.54
C TRP A 414 5.58 5.66 0.02
N LEU A 415 5.22 4.69 0.88
CA LEU A 415 5.03 3.30 0.50
C LEU A 415 3.54 3.05 0.32
N ALA A 416 3.10 2.74 -0.88
CA ALA A 416 1.72 2.55 -1.28
C ALA A 416 1.49 1.16 -1.89
N GLY A 417 0.30 0.93 -2.44
CA GLY A 417 -0.12 -0.33 -3.03
C GLY A 417 -0.78 -1.28 -2.03
N GLY A 418 -1.36 -2.35 -2.52
CA GLY A 418 -2.09 -3.30 -1.69
C GLY A 418 -1.25 -3.92 -0.60
N PHE A 419 0.01 -4.21 -0.88
CA PHE A 419 1.01 -4.70 0.03
C PHE A 419 1.71 -3.55 0.80
N GLY A 420 2.17 -2.50 0.10
CA GLY A 420 2.91 -1.36 0.68
C GLY A 420 2.14 -0.61 1.76
N SER A 421 0.80 -0.70 1.72
CA SER A 421 -0.10 -0.07 2.70
C SER A 421 0.09 -0.53 4.14
N TYR A 422 0.67 -1.71 4.35
CA TYR A 422 0.87 -2.34 5.66
C TYR A 422 2.34 -2.65 5.94
N LEU A 423 3.22 -2.31 5.01
CA LEU A 423 4.65 -2.56 5.11
C LEU A 423 5.26 -1.66 6.19
N ASP A 424 6.01 -2.27 7.10
CA ASP A 424 6.82 -1.55 8.08
C ASP A 424 8.09 -1.03 7.37
N PRO A 425 8.31 0.29 7.31
CA PRO A 425 9.49 0.86 6.66
C PRO A 425 10.82 0.36 7.22
N GLN A 426 10.87 0.02 8.52
CA GLN A 426 12.06 -0.53 9.14
C GLN A 426 12.33 -1.96 8.68
N ASP A 427 11.28 -2.77 8.46
CA ASP A 427 11.43 -4.11 7.90
C ASP A 427 11.87 -4.04 6.44
N ALA A 428 11.29 -3.12 5.65
CA ALA A 428 11.66 -2.89 4.26
C ALA A 428 13.13 -2.47 4.10
N ALA A 429 13.59 -1.55 4.96
CA ALA A 429 14.98 -1.11 4.97
C ALA A 429 15.93 -2.20 5.44
N ALA A 430 15.55 -2.97 6.46
CA ALA A 430 16.37 -4.03 7.01
C ALA A 430 16.67 -5.16 6.02
N ILE A 431 15.76 -5.41 5.07
CA ILE A 431 16.02 -6.36 3.97
C ILE A 431 16.62 -5.68 2.73
N GLY A 432 16.88 -4.36 2.75
CA GLY A 432 17.41 -3.60 1.64
C GLY A 432 16.43 -3.39 0.48
N MET A 433 15.12 -3.40 0.72
CA MET A 433 14.12 -3.04 -0.30
C MET A 433 14.08 -1.53 -0.54
N ILE A 434 14.40 -0.73 0.49
CA ILE A 434 14.64 0.70 0.42
C ILE A 434 15.96 1.03 1.13
N PRO A 435 16.67 2.10 0.74
CA PRO A 435 17.86 2.56 1.45
C PRO A 435 17.60 2.80 2.93
N GLN A 436 18.48 2.35 3.83
CA GLN A 436 18.35 2.51 5.29
C GLN A 436 18.14 3.98 5.71
N ALA A 437 18.77 4.93 5.00
CA ALA A 437 18.60 6.36 5.27
C ALA A 437 17.16 6.87 5.06
N LEU A 438 16.32 6.13 4.34
CA LEU A 438 14.93 6.47 4.10
C LEU A 438 13.97 5.87 5.15
N ALA A 439 14.40 4.91 5.96
CA ALA A 439 13.52 4.20 6.88
C ALA A 439 12.76 5.14 7.84
N SER A 440 13.42 6.17 8.37
CA SER A 440 12.79 7.15 9.26
C SER A 440 11.94 8.21 8.55
N ARG A 441 11.99 8.26 7.22
CA ARG A 441 11.27 9.22 6.38
C ARG A 441 10.21 8.53 5.52
N ALA A 442 10.09 7.21 5.66
CA ALA A 442 9.13 6.40 4.92
C ALA A 442 7.84 6.25 5.72
N PHE A 443 6.73 6.38 5.01
CA PHE A 443 5.37 6.32 5.55
C PHE A 443 4.55 5.30 4.76
N ALA A 444 3.82 4.46 5.48
CA ALA A 444 2.82 3.60 4.86
C ALA A 444 1.60 4.44 4.46
N GLY A 445 1.41 4.66 3.16
CA GLY A 445 0.37 5.54 2.62
C GLY A 445 -1.04 4.95 2.62
N GLY A 446 -1.18 3.65 2.83
CA GLY A 446 -2.46 2.97 2.63
C GLY A 446 -2.80 2.87 1.14
N ASN A 447 -4.08 2.77 0.80
CA ASN A 447 -4.53 2.85 -0.59
C ASN A 447 -4.56 4.32 -1.04
N LEU A 448 -3.38 4.86 -1.46
CA LEU A 448 -3.27 6.22 -1.95
C LEU A 448 -3.98 6.42 -3.30
N ALA A 449 -4.08 5.38 -4.11
CA ALA A 449 -4.81 5.42 -5.38
C ALA A 449 -6.29 5.73 -5.15
N LEU A 450 -6.95 4.96 -4.28
CA LEU A 450 -8.34 5.22 -3.88
C LEU A 450 -8.47 6.60 -3.24
N ARG A 451 -7.53 6.99 -2.36
CA ARG A 451 -7.59 8.30 -1.69
C ARG A 451 -7.54 9.47 -2.67
N GLY A 452 -6.69 9.38 -3.69
CA GLY A 452 -6.64 10.38 -4.76
C GLY A 452 -7.92 10.41 -5.61
N ALA A 453 -8.49 9.25 -5.89
CA ALA A 453 -9.80 9.15 -6.56
C ALA A 453 -10.91 9.79 -5.70
N GLU A 454 -10.91 9.59 -4.40
CA GLU A 454 -11.82 10.26 -3.45
C GLU A 454 -11.63 11.79 -3.49
N MET A 455 -10.38 12.28 -3.50
CA MET A 455 -10.10 13.71 -3.59
C MET A 455 -10.66 14.31 -4.89
N LEU A 456 -10.50 13.63 -6.02
CA LEU A 456 -11.06 14.01 -7.33
C LEU A 456 -12.59 13.93 -7.35
N LEU A 457 -13.17 13.00 -6.59
CA LEU A 457 -14.61 12.86 -6.43
C LEU A 457 -15.22 14.07 -5.71
N PHE A 458 -14.55 14.55 -4.65
CA PHE A 458 -14.97 15.71 -3.87
C PHE A 458 -14.71 17.04 -4.58
N SER A 459 -13.61 17.14 -5.33
CA SER A 459 -13.23 18.38 -6.01
C SER A 459 -12.80 18.17 -7.46
N GLN A 460 -13.66 18.61 -8.39
CA GLN A 460 -13.35 18.61 -9.82
C GLN A 460 -12.19 19.58 -10.18
N LYS A 461 -11.92 20.58 -9.32
CA LYS A 461 -10.79 21.51 -9.51
C LYS A 461 -9.45 20.80 -9.53
N LEU A 462 -9.32 19.67 -8.79
CA LEU A 462 -8.10 18.88 -8.77
C LEU A 462 -7.83 18.12 -10.08
N ARG A 463 -8.82 18.03 -11.01
CA ARG A 463 -8.61 17.42 -12.34
C ARG A 463 -7.51 18.14 -13.12
N GLY A 464 -7.45 19.47 -13.01
CA GLY A 464 -6.38 20.28 -13.63
C GLY A 464 -4.99 19.95 -13.06
N ASP A 465 -4.91 19.73 -11.75
CA ASP A 465 -3.67 19.33 -11.08
C ASP A 465 -3.24 17.93 -11.50
N ALA A 466 -4.19 16.98 -11.59
CA ALA A 466 -3.93 15.62 -12.07
C ALA A 466 -3.39 15.61 -13.51
N LEU A 467 -4.03 16.38 -14.42
CA LEU A 467 -3.60 16.50 -15.82
C LEU A 467 -2.21 17.11 -15.93
N ARG A 468 -1.93 18.17 -15.15
CA ARG A 468 -0.61 18.79 -15.11
C ARG A 468 0.45 17.83 -14.60
N LEU A 469 0.18 17.14 -13.47
CA LEU A 469 1.10 16.17 -12.89
C LEU A 469 1.44 15.06 -13.89
N ALA A 470 0.44 14.45 -14.53
CA ALA A 470 0.66 13.41 -15.52
C ALA A 470 1.42 13.93 -16.76
N GLY A 471 1.03 15.12 -17.26
CA GLY A 471 1.64 15.71 -18.47
C GLY A 471 3.06 16.24 -18.28
N GLU A 472 3.45 16.62 -17.05
CA GLU A 472 4.80 17.11 -16.72
C GLU A 472 5.74 15.99 -16.26
N THR A 473 5.24 14.78 -16.01
CA THR A 473 6.04 13.65 -15.56
C THR A 473 6.75 12.98 -16.73
N SER A 474 8.06 12.79 -16.61
CA SER A 474 8.88 12.04 -17.57
C SER A 474 9.19 10.63 -17.08
N GLU A 475 9.11 9.65 -17.97
CA GLU A 475 9.45 8.26 -17.65
C GLU A 475 10.94 7.98 -17.82
N ILE A 476 11.53 7.25 -16.87
CA ILE A 476 12.88 6.69 -16.95
C ILE A 476 12.76 5.28 -17.53
N PRO A 477 13.33 5.01 -18.73
CA PRO A 477 13.23 3.71 -19.39
C PRO A 477 14.19 2.68 -18.76
N LEU A 478 13.79 2.02 -17.69
CA LEU A 478 14.64 1.13 -16.88
C LEU A 478 15.24 -0.04 -17.66
N ALA A 479 14.51 -0.62 -18.62
CA ALA A 479 14.95 -1.80 -19.37
C ALA A 479 16.33 -1.61 -20.05
N SER A 480 16.65 -0.39 -20.49
CA SER A 480 17.93 -0.03 -21.10
C SER A 480 18.86 0.75 -20.20
N HIS A 481 18.45 1.01 -18.95
CA HIS A 481 19.19 1.86 -18.03
C HIS A 481 20.34 1.10 -17.36
N LYS A 482 21.57 1.55 -17.56
CA LYS A 482 22.77 0.85 -17.06
C LYS A 482 22.82 0.78 -15.54
N THR A 483 22.46 1.88 -14.86
CA THR A 483 22.41 1.92 -13.39
C THR A 483 21.40 0.93 -12.86
N PHE A 484 20.20 0.85 -13.47
CA PHE A 484 19.20 -0.13 -13.05
C PHE A 484 19.72 -1.56 -13.16
N GLN A 485 20.38 -1.90 -14.28
CA GLN A 485 20.91 -3.25 -14.48
C GLN A 485 22.02 -3.59 -13.47
N ALA A 486 22.92 -2.65 -13.17
CA ALA A 486 23.97 -2.84 -12.17
C ALA A 486 23.36 -2.94 -10.76
N ALA A 487 22.53 -1.97 -10.37
CA ALA A 487 21.89 -1.96 -9.06
C ALA A 487 21.01 -3.18 -8.82
N PHE A 488 20.31 -3.71 -9.85
CA PHE A 488 19.50 -4.92 -9.71
C PHE A 488 20.34 -6.13 -9.27
N ILE A 489 21.57 -6.26 -9.79
CA ILE A 489 22.49 -7.33 -9.41
C ILE A 489 23.02 -7.11 -7.99
N ASP A 490 23.46 -5.89 -7.69
CA ASP A 490 24.05 -5.53 -6.39
C ASP A 490 23.02 -5.67 -5.26
N GLU A 491 21.77 -5.26 -5.54
CA GLU A 491 20.67 -5.33 -4.60
C GLU A 491 20.03 -6.73 -4.46
N MET A 492 20.59 -7.78 -5.09
CA MET A 492 20.14 -9.17 -4.84
C MET A 492 20.52 -9.64 -3.44
N SER A 493 21.64 -9.18 -2.90
CA SER A 493 22.05 -9.49 -1.54
C SER A 493 21.23 -8.69 -0.51
N PHE A 494 21.11 -9.25 0.69
CA PHE A 494 20.58 -8.51 1.84
C PHE A 494 21.68 -7.61 2.42
N PRO A 495 21.33 -6.52 3.13
CA PRO A 495 22.31 -5.71 3.86
C PRO A 495 23.06 -6.54 4.92
N GLU A 496 24.37 -6.18 5.14
CA GLU A 496 25.22 -6.76 6.21
C GLU A 496 24.71 -6.40 7.61
#